data_d5644f69510615eb6454a7d2adf6a8cd
#
_entry.id   d5644f69510615eb6454a7d2adf6a8cd
#
_cell.length_a   1.000
_cell.length_b   1.000
_cell.length_c   1.000
_cell.angle_alpha   90.00
_cell.angle_beta   90.00
_cell.angle_gamma   90.00
#
_symmetry.space_group_name_H-M   'P 1'
#
loop_
_entity.id
_entity.type
_entity.pdbx_description
1 polymer ?
#
loop_
_entity_poly.entity_id
_entity_poly.type
_entity_poly.pdbx_seq_one_letter_code
_entity_poly.pdbx_strand_id
1 'polypeptide(L)'
;MWPISSADCRLLRRPNERISRSLPTLPKTVILASIIMGQFPLTLSRFIAQEQAAQQGVTGELAGLLVQIGLVGKLIAQDLRRAGLIDILGTTGEINVQGEAVKKLDEIANETFVTAFHQSGLVCALASEEMEKPVLLPENWPQAKYMLLFDPLDGSSNTDCNMPLGTIFSVVKAERNDRMPTEDDLICKGTEQVAAGYLFYGSSTMLVYTVGQGTHGFTLEPNIGEYLLSHEQIRIPARGKVYGANEGNYHKWPGGTKRYFDYLKVKDTATGRPYSGRYSGCLVADVHRMLLGGGIYLYPGELDKPEGKLRLLYEANPLAWVVEQAGGKASTGTMRILDMEAKQIHQRVPLIIGSANDVRDAEEFIQGRRI
;
A
#
# COMPACT_ATOMS: atom_id res chain seq x y z
N MET A 1 43.57 11.62 -45.57
CA MET A 1 43.43 11.90 -46.99
C MET A 1 42.77 10.67 -47.66
N TRP A 2 41.50 10.73 -47.89
CA TRP A 2 40.80 9.82 -48.77
C TRP A 2 39.77 10.63 -49.55
N PRO A 3 39.62 10.48 -50.86
CA PRO A 3 38.89 11.38 -51.71
C PRO A 3 37.40 11.07 -51.81
N ILE A 4 36.64 12.17 -51.92
CA ILE A 4 35.23 12.24 -52.24
C ILE A 4 35.03 11.94 -53.72
N SER A 5 34.15 11.05 -54.08
CA SER A 5 33.66 10.86 -55.46
C SER A 5 32.14 11.13 -55.50
N SER A 6 31.83 12.10 -56.32
CA SER A 6 30.47 12.53 -56.67
C SER A 6 29.94 11.73 -57.87
N ALA A 7 28.70 11.41 -57.86
CA ALA A 7 27.69 11.12 -58.91
C ALA A 7 26.66 10.11 -58.38
N ASP A 8 25.38 10.21 -58.55
CA ASP A 8 24.54 10.79 -59.56
C ASP A 8 23.09 10.98 -59.01
N CYS A 9 22.57 12.14 -59.31
CA CYS A 9 21.17 12.49 -59.03
C CYS A 9 20.34 12.08 -60.27
N ARG A 10 19.43 11.07 -60.13
CA ARG A 10 18.32 10.88 -61.06
C ARG A 10 17.01 10.63 -60.35
N LEU A 11 16.17 11.61 -60.48
CA LEU A 11 14.76 11.59 -60.20
C LEU A 11 14.03 10.47 -60.94
N LEU A 12 13.27 9.66 -60.25
CA LEU A 12 12.06 9.01 -60.81
C LEU A 12 10.91 9.17 -59.83
N ARG A 13 9.96 10.02 -60.20
CA ARG A 13 8.64 10.14 -59.56
C ARG A 13 7.86 8.87 -59.81
N ARG A 14 7.29 8.27 -58.79
CA ARG A 14 6.12 7.38 -58.88
C ARG A 14 5.01 7.89 -57.95
N PRO A 15 3.74 7.72 -58.32
CA PRO A 15 2.62 8.45 -57.72
C PRO A 15 2.04 7.73 -56.47
N ASN A 16 1.55 8.55 -55.55
CA ASN A 16 0.52 8.32 -54.54
C ASN A 16 0.20 6.87 -54.13
N GLU A 17 0.93 6.32 -53.21
CA GLU A 17 0.37 5.37 -52.25
C GLU A 17 0.25 6.05 -50.90
N ARG A 18 -0.99 6.30 -50.44
CA ARG A 18 -1.29 6.71 -49.09
C ARG A 18 -0.96 5.54 -48.17
N ILE A 19 0.26 5.50 -47.66
CA ILE A 19 0.61 4.63 -46.54
C ILE A 19 0.00 5.31 -45.30
N SER A 20 -1.16 4.85 -44.85
CA SER A 20 -1.67 5.12 -43.53
C SER A 20 -0.78 4.36 -42.54
N ARG A 21 0.36 4.93 -42.20
CA ARG A 21 1.12 4.50 -41.02
C ARG A 21 0.35 4.99 -39.82
N SER A 22 -0.37 4.07 -39.17
CA SER A 22 -0.77 4.25 -37.78
C SER A 22 0.49 4.54 -36.96
N LEU A 23 0.64 5.77 -36.52
CA LEU A 23 1.64 6.16 -35.55
C LEU A 23 1.47 5.23 -34.33
N PRO A 24 2.56 4.62 -33.80
CA PRO A 24 2.44 3.91 -32.54
C PRO A 24 1.91 4.88 -31.51
N THR A 25 0.82 4.50 -30.84
CA THR A 25 0.26 5.24 -29.72
C THR A 25 1.32 5.29 -28.63
N LEU A 26 1.99 6.43 -28.51
CA LEU A 26 2.82 6.75 -27.34
C LEU A 26 1.95 6.58 -26.10
N PRO A 27 2.45 5.97 -25.01
CA PRO A 27 1.72 5.91 -23.76
C PRO A 27 1.37 7.35 -23.36
N LYS A 28 0.08 7.66 -23.34
CA LYS A 28 -0.43 8.97 -22.95
C LYS A 28 -0.05 9.19 -21.51
N THR A 29 0.90 10.06 -21.23
CA THR A 29 1.10 10.58 -19.88
C THR A 29 -0.22 11.21 -19.45
N VAL A 30 -0.77 10.78 -18.31
CA VAL A 30 -2.11 11.20 -17.84
C VAL A 30 -2.24 12.73 -17.83
N ILE A 31 -1.19 13.45 -17.43
CA ILE A 31 -1.13 14.91 -17.40
C ILE A 31 -1.18 15.50 -18.81
N LEU A 32 -0.38 14.99 -19.74
CA LEU A 32 -0.34 15.50 -21.11
C LEU A 32 -1.65 15.20 -21.86
N ALA A 33 -2.23 14.02 -21.65
CA ALA A 33 -3.50 13.65 -22.23
C ALA A 33 -4.67 14.49 -21.69
N SER A 34 -4.69 14.80 -20.40
CA SER A 34 -5.70 15.66 -19.77
C SER A 34 -5.60 17.11 -20.26
N ILE A 35 -4.39 17.65 -20.40
CA ILE A 35 -4.18 19.00 -20.93
C ILE A 35 -4.55 19.08 -22.42
N ILE A 36 -4.22 18.07 -23.21
CA ILE A 36 -4.54 18.01 -24.65
C ILE A 36 -6.06 17.86 -24.87
N MET A 37 -6.77 17.18 -23.95
CA MET A 37 -8.22 17.03 -23.98
C MET A 37 -9.00 18.18 -23.32
N GLY A 38 -8.30 19.21 -22.79
CA GLY A 38 -8.94 20.33 -22.10
C GLY A 38 -9.51 19.97 -20.73
N GLN A 39 -9.16 18.82 -20.15
CA GLN A 39 -9.57 18.39 -18.82
C GLN A 39 -8.50 18.75 -17.79
N PHE A 40 -8.89 19.44 -16.74
CA PHE A 40 -7.99 19.76 -15.63
C PHE A 40 -7.71 18.49 -14.80
N PRO A 41 -6.43 18.18 -14.46
CA PRO A 41 -6.11 17.01 -13.66
C PRO A 41 -6.89 16.98 -12.33
N LEU A 42 -7.40 15.82 -11.94
CA LEU A 42 -8.14 15.66 -10.70
C LEU A 42 -7.15 15.41 -9.55
N THR A 43 -7.01 16.39 -8.66
CA THR A 43 -6.14 16.28 -7.48
C THR A 43 -6.81 15.49 -6.37
N LEU A 44 -6.02 14.96 -5.43
CA LEU A 44 -6.52 14.24 -4.24
C LEU A 44 -7.55 15.08 -3.48
N SER A 45 -7.24 16.34 -3.16
CA SER A 45 -8.14 17.22 -2.42
C SER A 45 -9.46 17.48 -3.16
N ARG A 46 -9.42 17.63 -4.49
CA ARG A 46 -10.64 17.79 -5.28
C ARG A 46 -11.46 16.50 -5.35
N PHE A 47 -10.81 15.34 -5.47
CA PHE A 47 -11.49 14.05 -5.48
C PHE A 47 -12.19 13.80 -4.13
N ILE A 48 -11.50 14.01 -3.01
CA ILE A 48 -12.07 13.88 -1.66
C ILE A 48 -13.26 14.83 -1.47
N ALA A 49 -13.17 16.07 -1.98
CA ALA A 49 -14.29 17.02 -1.93
C ALA A 49 -15.52 16.55 -2.76
N GLN A 50 -15.28 15.83 -3.86
CA GLN A 50 -16.35 15.21 -4.65
C GLN A 50 -16.99 14.03 -3.91
N GLU A 51 -16.21 13.15 -3.26
CA GLU A 51 -16.71 12.06 -2.41
C GLU A 51 -17.54 12.62 -1.25
N GLN A 52 -17.06 13.69 -0.61
CA GLN A 52 -17.79 14.38 0.45
C GLN A 52 -19.14 14.96 -0.04
N ALA A 53 -19.14 15.64 -1.18
CA ALA A 53 -20.34 16.21 -1.77
C ALA A 53 -21.36 15.14 -2.17
N ALA A 54 -20.89 13.97 -2.61
CA ALA A 54 -21.72 12.81 -2.92
C ALA A 54 -22.18 12.02 -1.68
N GLN A 55 -21.84 12.46 -0.47
CA GLN A 55 -22.11 11.79 0.82
C GLN A 55 -21.61 10.33 0.87
N GLN A 56 -20.48 10.06 0.26
CA GLN A 56 -19.87 8.72 0.18
C GLN A 56 -19.08 8.34 1.46
N GLY A 57 -19.60 8.70 2.65
CA GLY A 57 -18.97 8.38 3.93
C GLY A 57 -17.85 9.34 4.37
N VAL A 58 -17.51 10.35 3.56
CA VAL A 58 -16.46 11.32 3.88
C VAL A 58 -17.07 12.55 4.56
N THR A 59 -16.67 12.81 5.81
CA THR A 59 -16.98 14.08 6.51
C THR A 59 -15.90 15.13 6.20
N GLY A 60 -16.15 16.39 6.54
CA GLY A 60 -15.14 17.45 6.38
C GLY A 60 -13.89 17.20 7.21
N GLU A 61 -14.03 16.62 8.40
CA GLU A 61 -12.92 16.25 9.28
C GLU A 61 -12.11 15.09 8.69
N LEU A 62 -12.78 14.04 8.18
CA LEU A 62 -12.11 12.93 7.52
C LEU A 62 -11.39 13.38 6.22
N ALA A 63 -12.01 14.30 5.47
CA ALA A 63 -11.38 14.91 4.30
C ALA A 63 -10.08 15.63 4.67
N GLY A 64 -10.10 16.44 5.74
CA GLY A 64 -8.90 17.09 6.27
C GLY A 64 -7.80 16.09 6.67
N LEU A 65 -8.20 15.00 7.33
CA LEU A 65 -7.28 13.94 7.76
C LEU A 65 -6.60 13.26 6.56
N LEU A 66 -7.36 12.89 5.53
CA LEU A 66 -6.79 12.26 4.32
C LEU A 66 -5.82 13.21 3.58
N VAL A 67 -6.14 14.50 3.51
CA VAL A 67 -5.25 15.52 2.94
C VAL A 67 -3.97 15.65 3.77
N GLN A 68 -4.09 15.62 5.11
CA GLN A 68 -2.93 15.67 6.02
C GLN A 68 -2.03 14.45 5.87
N ILE A 69 -2.59 13.24 5.73
CA ILE A 69 -1.82 12.02 5.40
C ILE A 69 -1.05 12.23 4.09
N GLY A 70 -1.70 12.78 3.07
CA GLY A 70 -1.04 13.10 1.80
C GLY A 70 0.14 14.08 1.97
N LEU A 71 -0.01 15.09 2.83
CA LEU A 71 1.08 16.03 3.13
C LEU A 71 2.26 15.34 3.81
N VAL A 72 2.00 14.52 4.84
CA VAL A 72 3.04 13.74 5.53
C VAL A 72 3.77 12.83 4.54
N GLY A 73 3.02 12.15 3.65
CA GLY A 73 3.62 11.32 2.61
C GLY A 73 4.53 12.08 1.62
N LYS A 74 4.22 13.36 1.33
CA LYS A 74 5.11 14.23 0.52
C LYS A 74 6.42 14.53 1.24
N LEU A 75 6.36 14.79 2.55
CA LEU A 75 7.54 15.06 3.39
C LEU A 75 8.45 13.83 3.45
N ILE A 76 7.89 12.67 3.82
CA ILE A 76 8.64 11.41 3.86
C ILE A 76 9.24 11.08 2.48
N ALA A 77 8.47 11.21 1.39
CA ALA A 77 8.98 10.99 0.04
C ALA A 77 10.14 11.93 -0.32
N GLN A 78 10.15 13.15 0.21
CA GLN A 78 11.26 14.09 0.02
C GLN A 78 12.51 13.63 0.76
N ASP A 79 12.37 13.19 2.02
CA ASP A 79 13.49 12.70 2.84
C ASP A 79 14.08 11.43 2.25
N LEU A 80 13.24 10.47 1.85
CA LEU A 80 13.68 9.23 1.20
C LEU A 80 14.51 9.48 -0.06
N ARG A 81 14.10 10.45 -0.92
CA ARG A 81 14.87 10.80 -2.12
C ARG A 81 16.24 11.41 -1.82
N ARG A 82 16.45 11.91 -0.62
CA ARG A 82 17.67 12.60 -0.19
C ARG A 82 18.47 11.81 0.86
N ALA A 83 17.95 10.66 1.29
CA ALA A 83 18.47 9.90 2.42
C ALA A 83 19.98 9.62 2.35
N GLY A 84 20.49 9.23 1.17
CA GLY A 84 21.93 9.05 0.94
C GLY A 84 22.76 10.34 0.87
N LEU A 85 22.13 11.51 0.88
CA LEU A 85 22.81 12.82 0.80
C LEU A 85 22.85 13.56 2.14
N ILE A 86 21.97 13.21 3.09
CA ILE A 86 21.78 13.97 4.35
C ILE A 86 22.02 13.13 5.61
N ASP A 87 22.71 11.99 5.48
CA ASP A 87 23.13 11.10 6.58
C ASP A 87 21.98 10.60 7.49
N ILE A 88 20.86 10.23 6.89
CA ILE A 88 19.72 9.64 7.59
C ILE A 88 19.55 8.13 7.30
N LEU A 89 20.55 7.50 6.68
CA LEU A 89 20.64 6.06 6.51
C LEU A 89 21.25 5.39 7.75
N GLY A 90 21.07 4.06 7.87
CA GLY A 90 21.60 3.26 8.94
C GLY A 90 20.71 3.22 10.17
N THR A 91 21.22 2.59 11.23
CA THR A 91 20.50 2.40 12.50
C THR A 91 20.82 3.50 13.51
N THR A 92 19.90 3.75 14.44
CA THR A 92 20.10 4.62 15.60
C THR A 92 21.00 3.96 16.65
N GLY A 93 21.11 2.64 16.64
CA GLY A 93 21.74 1.82 17.68
C GLY A 93 20.76 1.33 18.73
N GLU A 94 19.50 1.71 18.64
CA GLU A 94 18.42 1.29 19.53
C GLU A 94 17.67 0.09 18.98
N ILE A 95 16.90 -0.57 19.85
CA ILE A 95 16.01 -1.69 19.53
C ILE A 95 14.59 -1.24 19.90
N ASN A 96 13.64 -1.36 18.98
CA ASN A 96 12.26 -0.98 19.22
C ASN A 96 11.51 -2.03 20.08
N VAL A 97 10.29 -1.71 20.46
CA VAL A 97 9.40 -2.58 21.26
C VAL A 97 9.12 -3.93 20.62
N GLN A 98 9.39 -4.06 19.33
CA GLN A 98 9.22 -5.29 18.55
C GLN A 98 10.49 -6.17 18.57
N GLY A 99 11.61 -5.67 19.13
CA GLY A 99 12.91 -6.35 19.14
C GLY A 99 13.70 -6.18 17.84
N GLU A 100 13.36 -5.18 17.03
CA GLU A 100 14.03 -4.86 15.75
C GLU A 100 14.96 -3.65 15.92
N ALA A 101 16.06 -3.62 15.15
CA ALA A 101 16.97 -2.49 15.16
C ALA A 101 16.31 -1.28 14.48
N VAL A 102 16.17 -0.19 15.20
CA VAL A 102 15.55 1.05 14.75
C VAL A 102 16.40 1.72 13.68
N LYS A 103 15.83 2.04 12.56
CA LYS A 103 16.46 2.85 11.53
C LYS A 103 16.20 4.33 11.76
N LYS A 104 17.17 5.19 11.43
CA LYS A 104 17.01 6.65 11.53
C LYS A 104 15.78 7.15 10.77
N LEU A 105 15.48 6.54 9.62
CA LEU A 105 14.32 6.91 8.80
C LEU A 105 12.99 6.49 9.43
N ASP A 106 12.94 5.40 10.21
CA ASP A 106 11.74 4.99 10.95
C ASP A 106 11.38 6.06 11.99
N GLU A 107 12.39 6.52 12.77
CA GLU A 107 12.19 7.62 13.73
C GLU A 107 11.71 8.90 13.04
N ILE A 108 12.39 9.33 11.97
CA ILE A 108 12.02 10.55 11.23
C ILE A 108 10.61 10.46 10.68
N ALA A 109 10.23 9.31 10.10
CA ALA A 109 8.90 9.09 9.57
C ALA A 109 7.85 9.10 10.70
N ASN A 110 8.12 8.42 11.80
CA ASN A 110 7.25 8.39 12.98
C ASN A 110 7.06 9.78 13.58
N GLU A 111 8.14 10.52 13.83
CA GLU A 111 8.10 11.89 14.35
C GLU A 111 7.34 12.83 13.41
N THR A 112 7.50 12.67 12.09
CA THR A 112 6.78 13.47 11.09
C THR A 112 5.28 13.23 11.20
N PHE A 113 4.83 11.98 11.33
CA PHE A 113 3.42 11.66 11.57
C PHE A 113 2.91 12.23 12.89
N VAL A 114 3.58 11.92 13.99
CA VAL A 114 3.17 12.37 15.33
C VAL A 114 3.06 13.87 15.38
N THR A 115 4.08 14.61 14.93
CA THR A 115 4.10 16.07 14.95
C THR A 115 3.00 16.67 14.08
N ALA A 116 2.82 16.15 12.85
CA ALA A 116 1.83 16.66 11.91
C ALA A 116 0.40 16.48 12.43
N PHE A 117 0.11 15.36 13.10
CA PHE A 117 -1.23 15.08 13.61
C PHE A 117 -1.49 15.65 15.00
N HIS A 118 -0.46 15.75 15.86
CA HIS A 118 -0.56 16.46 17.12
C HIS A 118 -1.02 17.92 16.94
N GLN A 119 -0.45 18.61 15.96
CA GLN A 119 -0.74 20.01 15.69
C GLN A 119 -2.00 20.24 14.83
N SER A 120 -2.56 19.18 14.24
CA SER A 120 -3.64 19.32 13.27
C SER A 120 -5.03 19.53 13.87
N GLY A 121 -5.25 19.04 15.10
CA GLY A 121 -6.58 18.97 15.69
C GLY A 121 -7.53 17.96 15.02
N LEU A 122 -7.04 17.10 14.13
CA LEU A 122 -7.86 16.18 13.32
C LEU A 122 -8.07 14.82 13.99
N VAL A 123 -7.20 14.44 14.93
CA VAL A 123 -7.25 13.16 15.63
C VAL A 123 -7.18 13.35 17.14
N CYS A 124 -7.81 12.46 17.89
CA CYS A 124 -7.78 12.43 19.35
C CYS A 124 -6.85 11.36 19.93
N ALA A 125 -6.36 10.45 19.08
CA ALA A 125 -5.34 9.45 19.45
C ALA A 125 -4.54 8.99 18.23
N LEU A 126 -3.30 8.57 18.50
CA LEU A 126 -2.35 8.02 17.51
C LEU A 126 -1.78 6.71 18.04
N ALA A 127 -1.71 5.67 17.21
CA ALA A 127 -0.96 4.44 17.49
C ALA A 127 -0.02 4.13 16.32
N SER A 128 1.25 3.94 16.62
CA SER A 128 2.30 3.62 15.64
C SER A 128 2.96 2.29 15.93
N GLU A 129 3.48 1.65 14.91
CA GLU A 129 4.36 0.48 15.06
C GLU A 129 5.57 0.77 15.93
N GLU A 130 6.15 1.97 15.80
CA GLU A 130 7.38 2.39 16.45
C GLU A 130 7.18 2.87 17.91
N MET A 131 5.93 2.97 18.37
CA MET A 131 5.62 3.44 19.72
C MET A 131 5.07 2.32 20.60
N GLU A 132 5.60 2.15 21.81
CA GLU A 132 5.10 1.14 22.76
C GLU A 132 3.64 1.40 23.17
N LYS A 133 3.30 2.67 23.35
CA LYS A 133 1.96 3.11 23.76
C LYS A 133 1.40 4.14 22.78
N PRO A 134 0.09 4.18 22.60
CA PRO A 134 -0.54 5.22 21.83
C PRO A 134 -0.37 6.59 22.47
N VAL A 135 -0.34 7.61 21.64
CA VAL A 135 -0.40 9.02 22.06
C VAL A 135 -1.86 9.45 22.12
N LEU A 136 -2.35 9.77 23.29
CA LEU A 136 -3.66 10.37 23.47
C LEU A 136 -3.54 11.89 23.41
N LEU A 137 -4.44 12.57 22.73
CA LEU A 137 -4.42 14.00 22.47
C LEU A 137 -5.67 14.67 23.13
N PRO A 138 -5.63 14.86 24.48
CA PRO A 138 -6.78 15.41 25.21
C PRO A 138 -7.16 16.81 24.78
N GLU A 139 -6.20 17.61 24.33
CA GLU A 139 -6.41 18.97 23.82
C GLU A 139 -7.28 19.01 22.55
N ASN A 140 -7.30 17.92 21.78
CA ASN A 140 -8.09 17.81 20.56
C ASN A 140 -9.51 17.28 20.81
N TRP A 141 -9.77 16.70 22.00
CA TRP A 141 -11.06 16.15 22.37
C TRP A 141 -11.97 17.25 22.96
N PRO A 142 -13.29 17.25 22.66
CA PRO A 142 -14.06 16.30 21.84
C PRO A 142 -14.22 16.71 20.36
N GLN A 143 -13.48 17.69 19.88
CA GLN A 143 -13.59 18.20 18.50
C GLN A 143 -13.11 17.16 17.49
N ALA A 144 -11.96 16.55 17.73
CA ALA A 144 -11.45 15.46 16.91
C ALA A 144 -12.15 14.13 17.27
N LYS A 145 -12.73 13.48 16.25
CA LYS A 145 -13.52 12.25 16.41
C LYS A 145 -12.84 11.02 15.83
N TYR A 146 -11.64 11.19 15.31
CA TYR A 146 -10.90 10.11 14.66
C TYR A 146 -9.63 9.74 15.42
N MET A 147 -9.25 8.49 15.28
CA MET A 147 -7.99 7.92 15.76
C MET A 147 -7.24 7.37 14.56
N LEU A 148 -5.93 7.58 14.52
CA LEU A 148 -5.05 7.14 13.43
C LEU A 148 -4.10 6.07 13.94
N LEU A 149 -4.10 4.91 13.27
CA LEU A 149 -3.17 3.81 13.50
C LEU A 149 -2.30 3.68 12.26
N PHE A 150 -0.99 3.57 12.40
CA PHE A 150 -0.10 3.59 11.25
C PHE A 150 1.21 2.83 11.48
N ASP A 151 1.74 2.31 10.40
CA ASP A 151 3.14 1.92 10.23
C ASP A 151 3.80 3.06 9.45
N PRO A 152 4.72 3.81 10.06
CA PRO A 152 5.30 4.99 9.42
C PRO A 152 6.18 4.65 8.23
N LEU A 153 6.90 3.51 8.26
CA LEU A 153 7.83 3.14 7.20
C LEU A 153 7.99 1.62 7.03
N ASP A 154 6.98 0.97 6.44
CA ASP A 154 7.03 -0.45 6.07
C ASP A 154 8.23 -0.76 5.17
N GLY A 155 8.92 -1.84 5.52
CA GLY A 155 10.06 -2.32 4.76
C GLY A 155 11.37 -1.58 5.08
N SER A 156 11.53 -1.04 6.27
CA SER A 156 12.70 -0.25 6.68
C SER A 156 14.06 -0.93 6.46
N SER A 157 14.10 -2.27 6.42
CA SER A 157 15.30 -3.02 6.02
C SER A 157 15.77 -2.70 4.59
N ASN A 158 14.91 -2.16 3.74
CA ASN A 158 15.19 -1.77 2.36
C ASN A 158 15.85 -0.38 2.22
N THR A 159 15.85 0.44 3.27
CA THR A 159 16.34 1.83 3.22
C THR A 159 17.78 1.93 2.74
N ASP A 160 18.67 1.13 3.33
CA ASP A 160 20.10 1.16 3.01
C ASP A 160 20.43 0.61 1.62
N CYS A 161 19.48 -0.11 1.00
CA CYS A 161 19.61 -0.71 -0.33
C CYS A 161 18.89 0.08 -1.41
N ASN A 162 18.26 1.21 -1.06
CA ASN A 162 17.46 2.03 -1.97
C ASN A 162 16.36 1.23 -2.69
N MET A 163 15.72 0.32 -1.95
CA MET A 163 14.60 -0.50 -2.42
C MET A 163 13.27 0.15 -2.04
N PRO A 164 12.14 -0.27 -2.63
CA PRO A 164 10.82 0.30 -2.32
C PRO A 164 10.45 0.20 -0.84
N LEU A 165 9.75 1.21 -0.36
CA LEU A 165 9.23 1.38 0.99
C LEU A 165 7.76 1.76 0.95
N GLY A 166 7.10 1.74 2.09
CA GLY A 166 5.71 2.18 2.20
C GLY A 166 5.39 2.82 3.54
N THR A 167 4.23 3.42 3.64
CA THR A 167 3.56 3.80 4.89
C THR A 167 2.17 3.20 4.85
N ILE A 168 1.69 2.65 5.95
CA ILE A 168 0.34 2.06 6.03
C ILE A 168 -0.47 2.83 7.05
N PHE A 169 -1.75 3.10 6.79
CA PHE A 169 -2.62 3.79 7.71
C PHE A 169 -4.02 3.20 7.79
N SER A 170 -4.59 3.27 8.98
CA SER A 170 -5.96 2.95 9.32
C SER A 170 -6.56 4.08 10.12
N VAL A 171 -7.75 4.53 9.75
CA VAL A 171 -8.50 5.54 10.48
C VAL A 171 -9.75 4.88 11.06
N VAL A 172 -9.93 5.02 12.36
CA VAL A 172 -11.12 4.56 13.07
C VAL A 172 -11.79 5.73 13.76
N LYS A 173 -13.08 5.60 14.02
CA LYS A 173 -13.83 6.64 14.70
C LYS A 173 -13.90 6.34 16.19
N ALA A 174 -13.66 7.34 17.03
CA ALA A 174 -13.96 7.26 18.46
C ALA A 174 -15.48 7.16 18.63
N GLU A 175 -15.98 5.99 19.03
CA GLU A 175 -17.45 5.75 19.11
C GLU A 175 -18.11 6.51 20.26
N ARG A 176 -17.37 6.78 21.35
CA ARG A 176 -17.89 7.43 22.55
C ARG A 176 -17.64 8.93 22.52
N ASN A 177 -18.74 9.69 22.63
CA ASN A 177 -18.67 11.16 22.71
C ASN A 177 -18.74 11.66 24.17
N ASP A 178 -18.90 10.77 25.15
CA ASP A 178 -19.13 11.09 26.55
C ASP A 178 -17.84 11.11 27.41
N ARG A 179 -16.78 10.50 26.90
CA ARG A 179 -15.46 10.48 27.53
C ARG A 179 -14.34 10.51 26.49
N MET A 180 -13.19 10.98 26.91
CA MET A 180 -11.96 10.87 26.12
C MET A 180 -11.66 9.41 25.77
N PRO A 181 -11.17 9.13 24.54
CA PRO A 181 -10.70 7.81 24.15
C PRO A 181 -9.57 7.30 25.05
N THR A 182 -9.50 6.00 25.22
CA THR A 182 -8.45 5.26 25.92
C THR A 182 -7.71 4.34 24.93
N GLU A 183 -6.67 3.67 25.38
CA GLU A 183 -5.98 2.66 24.57
C GLU A 183 -6.91 1.55 24.05
N ASP A 184 -7.88 1.14 24.87
CA ASP A 184 -8.85 0.10 24.49
C ASP A 184 -9.75 0.50 23.32
N ASP A 185 -10.01 1.81 23.13
CA ASP A 185 -10.83 2.28 22.00
C ASP A 185 -10.12 2.17 20.65
N LEU A 186 -8.79 2.02 20.65
CA LEU A 186 -7.98 1.73 19.46
C LEU A 186 -8.00 0.24 19.07
N ILE A 187 -8.41 -0.64 20.00
CA ILE A 187 -8.50 -2.09 19.81
C ILE A 187 -9.83 -2.43 19.16
N CYS A 188 -9.88 -2.41 17.83
CA CYS A 188 -11.10 -2.54 17.05
C CYS A 188 -10.98 -3.64 15.99
N LYS A 189 -12.11 -4.02 15.39
CA LYS A 189 -12.14 -4.91 14.22
C LYS A 189 -11.75 -4.15 12.96
N GLY A 190 -11.22 -4.87 11.97
CA GLY A 190 -10.93 -4.29 10.67
C GLY A 190 -12.15 -3.74 9.94
N THR A 191 -13.36 -4.20 10.29
CA THR A 191 -14.64 -3.70 9.76
C THR A 191 -15.07 -2.35 10.32
N GLU A 192 -14.43 -1.85 11.38
CA GLU A 192 -14.73 -0.57 12.02
C GLU A 192 -13.90 0.59 11.44
N GLN A 193 -12.99 0.30 10.53
CA GLN A 193 -12.24 1.33 9.80
C GLN A 193 -13.20 2.23 9.01
N VAL A 194 -12.94 3.53 9.01
CA VAL A 194 -13.68 4.53 8.20
C VAL A 194 -12.86 5.04 7.01
N ALA A 195 -11.53 4.91 7.08
CA ALA A 195 -10.62 5.04 5.96
C ALA A 195 -9.41 4.14 6.19
N ALA A 196 -8.85 3.61 5.11
CA ALA A 196 -7.61 2.85 5.14
C ALA A 196 -6.84 3.05 3.85
N GLY A 197 -5.53 2.93 3.92
CA GLY A 197 -4.69 3.08 2.75
C GLY A 197 -3.22 2.91 3.03
N TYR A 198 -2.45 3.23 2.01
CA TYR A 198 -1.00 3.22 2.11
C TYR A 198 -0.38 4.26 1.16
N LEU A 199 0.82 4.66 1.50
CA LEU A 199 1.71 5.39 0.63
C LEU A 199 2.78 4.40 0.13
N PHE A 200 3.07 4.44 -1.15
CA PHE A 200 4.09 3.63 -1.78
C PHE A 200 5.21 4.52 -2.29
N TYR A 201 6.42 4.29 -1.81
CA TYR A 201 7.63 5.00 -2.20
C TYR A 201 8.48 4.12 -3.11
N GLY A 202 8.23 4.20 -4.40
CA GLY A 202 8.91 3.43 -5.45
C GLY A 202 9.45 4.34 -6.55
N SER A 203 9.41 3.88 -7.79
CA SER A 203 9.79 4.69 -8.96
C SER A 203 8.93 5.96 -9.12
N SER A 204 7.71 5.93 -8.60
CA SER A 204 6.88 7.11 -8.29
C SER A 204 6.31 6.96 -6.89
N THR A 205 5.98 8.08 -6.25
CA THR A 205 5.26 8.06 -4.99
C THR A 205 3.77 7.99 -5.26
N MET A 206 3.08 7.01 -4.66
CA MET A 206 1.64 6.84 -4.80
C MET A 206 0.94 6.84 -3.44
N LEU A 207 -0.25 7.42 -3.39
CA LEU A 207 -1.19 7.25 -2.29
C LEU A 207 -2.35 6.42 -2.80
N VAL A 208 -2.65 5.31 -2.12
CA VAL A 208 -3.79 4.43 -2.42
C VAL A 208 -4.66 4.35 -1.18
N TYR A 209 -5.96 4.62 -1.32
CA TYR A 209 -6.87 4.57 -0.19
C TYR A 209 -8.28 4.10 -0.55
N THR A 210 -9.03 3.77 0.47
CA THR A 210 -10.47 3.50 0.44
C THR A 210 -11.18 4.15 1.63
N VAL A 211 -12.43 4.54 1.39
CA VAL A 211 -13.41 4.91 2.42
C VAL A 211 -14.65 3.98 2.34
N GLY A 212 -14.49 2.78 1.76
CA GLY A 212 -15.56 1.79 1.57
C GLY A 212 -16.35 1.92 0.27
N GLN A 213 -15.95 2.80 -0.64
CA GLN A 213 -16.59 3.03 -1.94
C GLN A 213 -15.69 2.66 -3.13
N GLY A 214 -14.88 1.61 -2.96
CA GLY A 214 -13.84 1.20 -3.90
C GLY A 214 -12.47 1.68 -3.47
N THR A 215 -11.46 1.34 -4.25
CA THR A 215 -10.05 1.69 -3.98
C THR A 215 -9.54 2.59 -5.08
N HIS A 216 -8.91 3.70 -4.71
CA HIS A 216 -8.39 4.71 -5.64
C HIS A 216 -6.90 4.95 -5.42
N GLY A 217 -6.16 5.19 -6.51
CA GLY A 217 -4.73 5.46 -6.49
C GLY A 217 -4.39 6.81 -7.10
N PHE A 218 -3.52 7.55 -6.41
CA PHE A 218 -3.05 8.87 -6.80
C PHE A 218 -1.53 8.85 -6.91
N THR A 219 -1.00 9.40 -7.99
CA THR A 219 0.44 9.54 -8.18
C THR A 219 0.86 10.96 -7.84
N LEU A 220 1.91 11.09 -7.04
CA LEU A 220 2.51 12.39 -6.73
C LEU A 220 3.24 12.93 -7.96
N GLU A 221 2.81 14.11 -8.44
CA GLU A 221 3.57 14.91 -9.40
C GLU A 221 4.55 15.82 -8.64
N PRO A 222 5.84 15.48 -8.61
CA PRO A 222 6.78 16.12 -7.68
C PRO A 222 7.06 17.61 -8.01
N ASN A 223 6.89 18.03 -9.28
CA ASN A 223 7.19 19.41 -9.69
C ASN A 223 6.14 20.40 -9.20
N ILE A 224 4.89 19.97 -9.06
CA ILE A 224 3.80 20.81 -8.52
C ILE A 224 3.41 20.41 -7.09
N GLY A 225 3.97 19.30 -6.58
CA GLY A 225 3.70 18.83 -5.24
C GLY A 225 2.27 18.33 -5.02
N GLU A 226 1.58 17.81 -6.05
CA GLU A 226 0.20 17.38 -5.97
C GLU A 226 0.02 15.91 -6.30
N TYR A 227 -0.83 15.23 -5.51
CA TYR A 227 -1.32 13.89 -5.85
C TYR A 227 -2.42 13.99 -6.89
N LEU A 228 -2.21 13.36 -8.05
CA LEU A 228 -3.14 13.34 -9.17
C LEU A 228 -3.78 11.96 -9.29
N LEU A 229 -5.09 11.90 -9.51
CA LEU A 229 -5.80 10.65 -9.73
C LEU A 229 -5.21 9.93 -10.95
N SER A 230 -4.62 8.77 -10.73
CA SER A 230 -3.99 7.94 -11.76
C SER A 230 -4.69 6.59 -11.92
N HIS A 231 -5.34 6.10 -10.88
CA HIS A 231 -6.03 4.81 -10.85
C HIS A 231 -7.38 4.97 -10.16
N GLU A 232 -8.42 5.19 -10.95
CA GLU A 232 -9.79 5.27 -10.45
C GLU A 232 -10.39 3.87 -10.34
N GLN A 233 -11.07 3.57 -9.22
CA GLN A 233 -11.77 2.29 -9.01
C GLN A 233 -10.90 1.06 -9.35
N ILE A 234 -9.76 0.94 -8.69
CA ILE A 234 -8.84 -0.19 -8.89
C ILE A 234 -9.61 -1.51 -8.72
N ARG A 235 -9.40 -2.43 -9.66
CA ARG A 235 -9.95 -3.79 -9.60
C ARG A 235 -8.82 -4.80 -9.72
N ILE A 236 -8.62 -5.58 -8.66
CA ILE A 236 -7.65 -6.67 -8.67
C ILE A 236 -8.15 -7.81 -9.57
N PRO A 237 -7.31 -8.37 -10.48
CA PRO A 237 -7.68 -9.56 -11.23
C PRO A 237 -8.07 -10.71 -10.29
N ALA A 238 -9.11 -11.47 -10.65
CA ALA A 238 -9.61 -12.57 -9.83
C ALA A 238 -8.55 -13.67 -9.56
N ARG A 239 -7.53 -13.77 -10.43
CA ARG A 239 -6.36 -14.64 -10.32
C ARG A 239 -5.15 -13.95 -10.95
N GLY A 240 -3.96 -14.18 -10.37
CA GLY A 240 -2.73 -13.62 -10.93
C GLY A 240 -1.79 -14.67 -11.49
N LYS A 241 -0.52 -14.27 -11.64
CA LYS A 241 0.60 -15.13 -12.10
C LYS A 241 1.86 -14.92 -11.27
N VAL A 242 1.73 -14.24 -10.13
CA VAL A 242 2.85 -13.86 -9.26
C VAL A 242 2.49 -14.22 -7.83
N TYR A 243 3.48 -14.68 -7.07
CA TYR A 243 3.38 -14.76 -5.62
C TYR A 243 4.55 -14.01 -4.96
N GLY A 244 4.30 -13.44 -3.78
CA GLY A 244 5.30 -12.82 -2.92
C GLY A 244 5.37 -13.55 -1.58
N ALA A 245 6.55 -14.06 -1.21
CA ALA A 245 6.79 -14.67 0.10
C ALA A 245 8.28 -14.82 0.37
N ASN A 246 8.67 -14.78 1.65
CA ASN A 246 10.04 -15.13 2.05
C ASN A 246 10.19 -16.66 2.10
N GLU A 247 10.53 -17.27 0.97
CA GLU A 247 10.74 -18.72 0.87
C GLU A 247 11.95 -19.25 1.68
N GLY A 248 12.80 -18.37 2.21
CA GLY A 248 13.83 -18.76 3.18
C GLY A 248 13.25 -19.40 4.44
N ASN A 249 11.97 -19.12 4.75
CA ASN A 249 11.23 -19.71 5.86
C ASN A 249 10.46 -21.00 5.50
N TYR A 250 10.61 -21.53 4.28
CA TYR A 250 9.83 -22.70 3.79
C TYR A 250 9.79 -23.86 4.78
N HIS A 251 10.92 -24.20 5.39
CA HIS A 251 10.99 -25.34 6.31
C HIS A 251 10.24 -25.10 7.64
N LYS A 252 10.02 -23.86 8.01
CA LYS A 252 9.27 -23.47 9.21
C LYS A 252 7.76 -23.50 9.02
N TRP A 253 7.27 -23.55 7.77
CA TRP A 253 5.84 -23.47 7.48
C TRP A 253 5.11 -24.76 7.76
N PRO A 254 3.82 -24.71 8.15
CA PRO A 254 2.94 -25.87 8.24
C PRO A 254 2.79 -26.60 6.91
N GLY A 255 2.48 -27.90 6.95
CA GLY A 255 2.38 -28.75 5.77
C GLY A 255 1.39 -28.26 4.71
N GLY A 256 0.26 -27.67 5.11
CA GLY A 256 -0.72 -27.10 4.19
C GLY A 256 -0.15 -25.93 3.39
N THR A 257 0.57 -25.04 4.06
CA THR A 257 1.26 -23.90 3.44
C THR A 257 2.32 -24.39 2.43
N LYS A 258 3.16 -25.36 2.81
CA LYS A 258 4.16 -25.96 1.91
C LYS A 258 3.52 -26.51 0.65
N ARG A 259 2.46 -27.32 0.78
CA ARG A 259 1.74 -27.89 -0.38
C ARG A 259 1.18 -26.80 -1.30
N TYR A 260 0.68 -25.70 -0.75
CA TYR A 260 0.23 -24.58 -1.57
C TYR A 260 1.39 -23.94 -2.37
N PHE A 261 2.55 -23.70 -1.75
CA PHE A 261 3.71 -23.20 -2.46
C PHE A 261 4.20 -24.16 -3.56
N ASP A 262 4.20 -25.46 -3.30
CA ASP A 262 4.56 -26.46 -4.30
C ASP A 262 3.53 -26.46 -5.44
N TYR A 263 2.23 -26.34 -5.13
CA TYR A 263 1.17 -26.18 -6.12
C TYR A 263 1.39 -24.95 -7.03
N LEU A 264 1.81 -23.81 -6.50
CA LEU A 264 2.09 -22.61 -7.31
C LEU A 264 3.21 -22.83 -8.35
N LYS A 265 4.14 -23.75 -8.10
CA LYS A 265 5.31 -24.05 -8.93
C LYS A 265 5.04 -25.14 -9.99
N VAL A 266 3.98 -25.93 -9.84
CA VAL A 266 3.63 -27.00 -10.79
C VAL A 266 3.00 -26.39 -12.05
N LYS A 267 3.43 -26.87 -13.24
CA LYS A 267 2.90 -26.42 -14.53
C LYS A 267 1.44 -26.82 -14.71
N ASP A 268 0.59 -25.84 -14.93
CA ASP A 268 -0.82 -25.99 -15.29
C ASP A 268 -1.29 -24.77 -16.07
N THR A 269 -1.48 -24.94 -17.36
CA THR A 269 -1.85 -23.83 -18.27
C THR A 269 -3.27 -23.32 -18.04
N ALA A 270 -4.17 -24.15 -17.51
CA ALA A 270 -5.56 -23.76 -17.24
C ALA A 270 -5.66 -22.69 -16.12
N THR A 271 -4.77 -22.76 -15.14
CA THR A 271 -4.69 -21.79 -14.02
C THR A 271 -3.54 -20.80 -14.17
N GLY A 272 -2.78 -20.87 -15.28
CA GLY A 272 -1.67 -19.95 -15.54
C GLY A 272 -0.39 -20.23 -14.73
N ARG A 273 -0.28 -21.42 -14.11
CA ARG A 273 0.90 -21.85 -13.36
C ARG A 273 2.01 -22.41 -14.28
N PRO A 274 3.31 -22.33 -13.89
CA PRO A 274 3.83 -21.88 -12.60
C PRO A 274 3.77 -20.36 -12.43
N TYR A 275 3.56 -19.91 -11.18
CA TYR A 275 3.64 -18.50 -10.83
C TYR A 275 5.09 -18.05 -10.69
N SER A 276 5.35 -16.77 -10.98
CA SER A 276 6.66 -16.16 -10.77
C SER A 276 6.79 -15.65 -9.35
N GLY A 277 7.85 -16.07 -8.64
CA GLY A 277 8.18 -15.53 -7.32
C GLY A 277 8.65 -14.08 -7.43
N ARG A 278 8.09 -13.20 -6.59
CA ARG A 278 8.47 -11.80 -6.43
C ARG A 278 8.27 -11.43 -4.96
N TYR A 279 9.36 -11.15 -4.27
CA TYR A 279 9.36 -10.74 -2.87
C TYR A 279 10.32 -9.58 -2.70
N SER A 280 9.81 -8.44 -2.23
CA SER A 280 10.58 -7.20 -2.12
C SER A 280 11.11 -6.95 -0.70
N GLY A 281 10.54 -7.60 0.30
CA GLY A 281 10.81 -7.32 1.70
C GLY A 281 10.04 -6.13 2.27
N CYS A 282 9.20 -5.47 1.46
CA CYS A 282 8.28 -4.41 1.85
C CYS A 282 6.85 -4.89 1.57
N LEU A 283 6.02 -4.92 2.59
CA LEU A 283 4.64 -5.42 2.51
C LEU A 283 3.80 -4.57 1.56
N VAL A 284 3.93 -3.25 1.64
CA VAL A 284 3.24 -2.30 0.75
C VAL A 284 3.61 -2.55 -0.71
N ALA A 285 4.90 -2.72 -1.02
CA ALA A 285 5.36 -2.93 -2.40
C ALA A 285 4.80 -4.22 -3.00
N ASP A 286 4.80 -5.31 -2.22
CA ASP A 286 4.30 -6.60 -2.66
C ASP A 286 2.77 -6.59 -2.81
N VAL A 287 2.03 -6.02 -1.84
CA VAL A 287 0.56 -5.86 -1.93
C VAL A 287 0.17 -4.94 -3.09
N HIS A 288 0.88 -3.83 -3.29
CA HIS A 288 0.65 -2.92 -4.42
C HIS A 288 0.79 -3.64 -5.78
N ARG A 289 1.80 -4.49 -5.92
CA ARG A 289 1.97 -5.33 -7.11
C ARG A 289 0.78 -6.26 -7.32
N MET A 290 0.30 -6.92 -6.23
CA MET A 290 -0.85 -7.83 -6.32
C MET A 290 -2.14 -7.07 -6.64
N LEU A 291 -2.31 -5.88 -6.05
CA LEU A 291 -3.47 -5.03 -6.29
C LEU A 291 -3.62 -4.65 -7.77
N LEU A 292 -2.53 -4.30 -8.44
CA LEU A 292 -2.55 -3.86 -9.85
C LEU A 292 -2.46 -5.02 -10.85
N GLY A 293 -1.68 -6.06 -10.55
CA GLY A 293 -1.37 -7.14 -11.49
C GLY A 293 -2.03 -8.48 -11.19
N GLY A 294 -2.68 -8.62 -10.05
CA GLY A 294 -3.16 -9.90 -9.53
C GLY A 294 -2.03 -10.77 -8.99
N GLY A 295 -2.40 -11.79 -8.25
CA GLY A 295 -1.50 -12.72 -7.56
C GLY A 295 -1.75 -12.77 -6.07
N ILE A 296 -0.78 -13.28 -5.33
CA ILE A 296 -0.95 -13.50 -3.89
C ILE A 296 0.34 -13.16 -3.14
N TYR A 297 0.19 -12.45 -2.03
CA TYR A 297 1.24 -12.26 -1.04
C TYR A 297 0.95 -13.12 0.17
N LEU A 298 1.98 -13.80 0.69
CA LEU A 298 1.87 -14.69 1.83
C LEU A 298 2.95 -14.38 2.87
N TYR A 299 2.49 -14.07 4.06
CA TYR A 299 3.29 -14.05 5.27
C TYR A 299 2.64 -15.00 6.29
N PRO A 300 2.76 -16.32 6.10
CA PRO A 300 2.08 -17.31 6.92
C PRO A 300 2.69 -17.40 8.32
N GLY A 301 1.91 -17.93 9.26
CA GLY A 301 2.45 -18.36 10.54
C GLY A 301 3.48 -19.49 10.39
N GLU A 302 4.44 -19.54 11.26
CA GLU A 302 5.48 -20.55 11.36
C GLU A 302 5.09 -21.60 12.42
N LEU A 303 5.71 -22.78 12.39
CA LEU A 303 5.42 -23.85 13.36
C LEU A 303 5.71 -23.43 14.81
N ASP A 304 6.71 -22.60 15.01
CA ASP A 304 7.12 -22.05 16.30
C ASP A 304 6.54 -20.65 16.59
N LYS A 305 5.93 -19.99 15.57
CA LYS A 305 5.31 -18.69 15.66
C LYS A 305 4.01 -18.65 14.84
N PRO A 306 2.98 -19.35 15.30
CA PRO A 306 1.72 -19.48 14.56
C PRO A 306 0.97 -18.15 14.42
N GLU A 307 1.20 -17.19 15.32
CA GLU A 307 0.65 -15.84 15.29
C GLU A 307 1.19 -14.97 14.14
N GLY A 308 2.23 -15.45 13.44
CA GLY A 308 2.85 -14.71 12.34
C GLY A 308 3.76 -13.56 12.83
N LYS A 309 4.05 -12.61 11.92
CA LYS A 309 4.94 -11.48 12.22
C LYS A 309 4.24 -10.11 12.05
N LEU A 310 3.34 -9.99 11.08
CA LEU A 310 2.68 -8.73 10.76
C LEU A 310 1.69 -8.32 11.85
N ARG A 311 1.41 -7.02 11.97
CA ARG A 311 0.50 -6.48 12.98
C ARG A 311 -0.89 -6.33 12.42
N LEU A 312 -1.88 -6.69 13.23
CA LEU A 312 -3.28 -6.71 12.80
C LEU A 312 -3.81 -5.31 12.50
N LEU A 313 -3.62 -4.35 13.42
CA LEU A 313 -4.36 -3.09 13.42
C LEU A 313 -3.85 -2.06 12.39
N TYR A 314 -2.54 -1.98 12.17
CA TYR A 314 -1.95 -0.93 11.33
C TYR A 314 -1.23 -1.45 10.08
N GLU A 315 -1.16 -2.79 9.86
CA GLU A 315 -0.66 -3.39 8.62
C GLU A 315 -1.75 -4.25 7.95
N ALA A 316 -2.18 -5.36 8.60
CA ALA A 316 -3.07 -6.34 7.97
C ALA A 316 -4.49 -5.80 7.72
N ASN A 317 -5.12 -5.14 8.70
CA ASN A 317 -6.47 -4.59 8.56
C ASN A 317 -6.58 -3.53 7.46
N PRO A 318 -5.73 -2.46 7.41
CA PRO A 318 -5.84 -1.47 6.36
C PRO A 318 -5.59 -2.05 4.96
N LEU A 319 -4.59 -2.90 4.79
CA LEU A 319 -4.31 -3.53 3.50
C LEU A 319 -5.40 -4.52 3.09
N ALA A 320 -5.97 -5.25 4.05
CA ALA A 320 -7.11 -6.14 3.81
C ALA A 320 -8.31 -5.36 3.26
N TRP A 321 -8.63 -4.22 3.86
CA TRP A 321 -9.77 -3.43 3.41
C TRP A 321 -9.55 -2.83 2.02
N VAL A 322 -8.36 -2.27 1.77
CA VAL A 322 -7.97 -1.78 0.44
C VAL A 322 -8.12 -2.87 -0.63
N VAL A 323 -7.61 -4.07 -0.36
CA VAL A 323 -7.65 -5.18 -1.33
C VAL A 323 -9.06 -5.72 -1.50
N GLU A 324 -9.85 -5.84 -0.44
CA GLU A 324 -11.24 -6.31 -0.54
C GLU A 324 -12.14 -5.31 -1.27
N GLN A 325 -11.96 -4.00 -1.09
CA GLN A 325 -12.66 -2.97 -1.86
C GLN A 325 -12.30 -2.98 -3.35
N ALA A 326 -11.14 -3.53 -3.69
CA ALA A 326 -10.74 -3.78 -5.07
C ALA A 326 -11.22 -5.14 -5.62
N GLY A 327 -11.95 -5.96 -4.83
CA GLY A 327 -12.47 -7.27 -5.22
C GLY A 327 -11.53 -8.44 -4.94
N GLY A 328 -10.47 -8.25 -4.15
CA GLY A 328 -9.60 -9.30 -3.64
C GLY A 328 -10.08 -9.94 -2.34
N LYS A 329 -9.17 -10.62 -1.64
CA LYS A 329 -9.39 -11.23 -0.32
C LYS A 329 -8.17 -11.09 0.57
N ALA A 330 -8.41 -11.08 1.89
CA ALA A 330 -7.36 -11.18 2.91
C ALA A 330 -7.78 -12.17 4.02
N SER A 331 -6.87 -13.06 4.40
CA SER A 331 -7.15 -14.20 5.29
C SER A 331 -5.92 -14.55 6.14
N THR A 332 -6.14 -15.16 7.29
CA THR A 332 -5.07 -15.84 8.05
C THR A 332 -4.75 -17.23 7.48
N GLY A 333 -5.54 -17.68 6.50
CA GLY A 333 -5.63 -19.07 6.04
C GLY A 333 -6.87 -19.81 6.57
N THR A 334 -7.46 -19.32 7.66
CA THR A 334 -8.66 -19.92 8.29
C THR A 334 -9.76 -18.91 8.59
N MET A 335 -9.42 -17.65 8.73
CA MET A 335 -10.34 -16.57 9.08
C MET A 335 -10.06 -15.34 8.21
N ARG A 336 -11.10 -14.61 7.84
CA ARG A 336 -10.97 -13.29 7.16
C ARG A 336 -10.33 -12.28 8.10
N ILE A 337 -9.34 -11.53 7.61
CA ILE A 337 -8.61 -10.55 8.42
C ILE A 337 -9.53 -9.52 9.08
N LEU A 338 -10.45 -8.93 8.33
CA LEU A 338 -11.32 -7.86 8.84
C LEU A 338 -12.30 -8.30 9.93
N ASP A 339 -12.56 -9.61 10.08
CA ASP A 339 -13.46 -10.16 11.10
C ASP A 339 -12.72 -10.51 12.41
N MET A 340 -11.40 -10.38 12.43
CA MET A 340 -10.62 -10.65 13.63
C MET A 340 -10.84 -9.58 14.70
N GLU A 341 -11.01 -10.06 15.95
CA GLU A 341 -11.02 -9.19 17.13
C GLU A 341 -9.58 -9.00 17.60
N ALA A 342 -9.13 -7.76 17.61
CA ALA A 342 -7.86 -7.42 18.21
C ALA A 342 -7.95 -7.57 19.74
N LYS A 343 -6.84 -7.94 20.38
CA LYS A 343 -6.72 -8.07 21.84
C LYS A 343 -5.71 -7.09 22.44
N GLN A 344 -4.87 -6.55 21.59
CA GLN A 344 -3.83 -5.57 21.96
C GLN A 344 -3.38 -4.81 20.73
N ILE A 345 -2.80 -3.63 20.91
CA ILE A 345 -2.42 -2.72 19.84
C ILE A 345 -1.42 -3.38 18.86
N HIS A 346 -0.41 -4.06 19.40
CA HIS A 346 0.65 -4.71 18.61
C HIS A 346 0.38 -6.19 18.32
N GLN A 347 -0.90 -6.60 18.28
CA GLN A 347 -1.26 -7.99 17.98
C GLN A 347 -0.72 -8.42 16.64
N ARG A 348 0.00 -9.54 16.62
CA ARG A 348 0.50 -10.17 15.39
C ARG A 348 -0.54 -11.05 14.71
N VAL A 349 -0.40 -11.24 13.41
CA VAL A 349 -1.29 -12.04 12.59
C VAL A 349 -0.55 -12.59 11.36
N PRO A 350 -0.82 -13.84 10.93
CA PRO A 350 -0.43 -14.29 9.60
C PRO A 350 -1.30 -13.60 8.54
N LEU A 351 -0.71 -13.32 7.37
CA LEU A 351 -1.42 -12.64 6.28
C LEU A 351 -1.27 -13.37 4.96
N ILE A 352 -2.41 -13.63 4.32
CA ILE A 352 -2.55 -14.17 2.97
C ILE A 352 -3.50 -13.23 2.24
N ILE A 353 -2.99 -12.49 1.26
CA ILE A 353 -3.73 -11.37 0.66
C ILE A 353 -3.47 -11.28 -0.85
N GLY A 354 -4.50 -10.93 -1.63
CA GLY A 354 -4.38 -10.77 -3.06
C GLY A 354 -5.64 -11.11 -3.83
N SER A 355 -5.47 -11.71 -5.01
CA SER A 355 -6.54 -12.17 -5.88
C SER A 355 -7.47 -13.15 -5.17
N ALA A 356 -8.78 -12.95 -5.26
CA ALA A 356 -9.76 -13.71 -4.48
C ALA A 356 -9.67 -15.23 -4.71
N ASN A 357 -9.41 -15.66 -5.95
CA ASN A 357 -9.28 -17.10 -6.25
C ASN A 357 -7.97 -17.69 -5.73
N ASP A 358 -6.88 -16.91 -5.74
CA ASP A 358 -5.58 -17.38 -5.25
C ASP A 358 -5.61 -17.52 -3.72
N VAL A 359 -6.24 -16.57 -3.02
CA VAL A 359 -6.42 -16.65 -1.56
C VAL A 359 -7.32 -17.82 -1.19
N ARG A 360 -8.41 -18.08 -1.94
CA ARG A 360 -9.28 -19.24 -1.70
C ARG A 360 -8.53 -20.57 -1.88
N ASP A 361 -7.74 -20.68 -2.94
CA ASP A 361 -6.89 -21.86 -3.15
C ASP A 361 -5.94 -22.07 -1.96
N ALA A 362 -5.28 -21.00 -1.48
CA ALA A 362 -4.41 -21.07 -0.29
C ALA A 362 -5.15 -21.54 0.96
N GLU A 363 -6.35 -21.01 1.23
CA GLU A 363 -7.22 -21.44 2.35
C GLU A 363 -7.54 -22.94 2.26
N GLU A 364 -7.86 -23.45 1.07
CA GLU A 364 -8.19 -24.88 0.87
C GLU A 364 -7.01 -25.79 1.22
N PHE A 365 -5.79 -25.44 0.80
CA PHE A 365 -4.58 -26.20 1.14
C PHE A 365 -4.23 -26.12 2.64
N ILE A 366 -4.31 -24.92 3.22
CA ILE A 366 -3.98 -24.70 4.63
C ILE A 366 -4.94 -25.48 5.55
N GLN A 367 -6.22 -25.49 5.21
CA GLN A 367 -7.27 -26.18 5.96
C GLN A 367 -7.36 -27.69 5.63
N GLY A 368 -6.49 -28.22 4.76
CA GLY A 368 -6.46 -29.61 4.38
C GLY A 368 -7.65 -30.08 3.52
N ARG A 369 -8.42 -29.16 2.96
CA ARG A 369 -9.53 -29.46 2.03
C ARG A 369 -9.05 -29.78 0.62
N ARG A 370 -7.83 -29.40 0.31
CA ARG A 370 -7.12 -29.72 -0.92
C ARG A 370 -5.74 -30.28 -0.61
N ILE A 371 -5.35 -31.38 -1.32
CA ILE A 371 -4.12 -32.14 -1.09
C ILE A 371 -3.09 -31.78 -2.16
#